data_9c1d44a23e9fdf8589654590c525663e
#
_entry.id   9c1d44a23e9fdf8589654590c525663e
#
_cell.length_a   1.000
_cell.length_b   1.000
_cell.length_c   1.000
_cell.angle_alpha   90.00
_cell.angle_beta   90.00
_cell.angle_gamma   90.00
#
_symmetry.space_group_name_H-M   'P 1'
#
loop_
_entity.id
_entity.type
_entity.pdbx_description
1 polymer ?
#
loop_
_entity_poly.entity_id
_entity_poly.type
_entity_poly.pdbx_seq_one_letter_code
_entity_poly.pdbx_strand_id
1 'polypeptide(L)'
;NIHARNLLGLVYFETGEAVAALSEWIISKNIMPENNVATEYIATLQAEQAKLDMINQTIKKYNSALKCCRENNEDVAAIQLRKILNQNPKLIKGYHLLALIYIHKGEYEKARKILKKAAKIDKTNSTTLRFLKEVDFQTGTQTSLEPRRFGRRERTEEQREDERERVVSGDTVIIPPTF
;
A
#
# COMPACT_ATOMS: atom_id res chain seq x y z
N ASN A 1 3.45 19.37 -9.99
CA ASN A 1 2.53 18.91 -11.02
C ASN A 1 1.14 18.73 -10.44
N ILE A 2 0.15 19.46 -10.94
CA ILE A 2 -1.24 19.51 -10.46
C ILE A 2 -1.94 18.16 -10.68
N HIS A 3 -1.77 17.57 -11.85
CA HIS A 3 -2.37 16.27 -12.19
C HIS A 3 -1.85 15.16 -11.26
N ALA A 4 -0.57 15.17 -10.95
CA ALA A 4 0.01 14.21 -10.00
C ALA A 4 -0.57 14.37 -8.59
N ARG A 5 -0.81 15.62 -8.12
CA ARG A 5 -1.46 15.88 -6.82
C ARG A 5 -2.91 15.41 -6.80
N ASN A 6 -3.65 15.69 -7.88
CA ASN A 6 -5.04 15.26 -7.98
C ASN A 6 -5.15 13.74 -7.94
N LEU A 7 -4.28 13.04 -8.67
CA LEU A 7 -4.22 11.58 -8.66
C LEU A 7 -3.78 11.03 -7.29
N LEU A 8 -2.78 11.65 -6.66
CA LEU A 8 -2.33 11.28 -5.31
C LEU A 8 -3.47 11.43 -4.29
N GLY A 9 -4.23 12.52 -4.38
CA GLY A 9 -5.43 12.72 -3.56
C GLY A 9 -6.46 11.61 -3.73
N LEU A 10 -6.72 11.16 -4.97
CA LEU A 10 -7.60 10.01 -5.22
C LEU A 10 -7.06 8.72 -4.61
N VAL A 11 -5.77 8.45 -4.72
CA VAL A 11 -5.14 7.26 -4.10
C VAL A 11 -5.30 7.31 -2.58
N TYR A 12 -5.03 8.46 -1.95
CA TYR A 12 -5.25 8.62 -0.51
C TYR A 12 -6.71 8.40 -0.11
N PHE A 13 -7.65 8.92 -0.89
CA PHE A 13 -9.07 8.76 -0.63
C PHE A 13 -9.50 7.29 -0.70
N GLU A 14 -9.06 6.57 -1.73
CA GLU A 14 -9.33 5.15 -1.91
C GLU A 14 -8.69 4.26 -0.83
N THR A 15 -7.59 4.70 -0.22
CA THR A 15 -6.93 4.00 0.89
C THR A 15 -7.44 4.43 2.27
N GLY A 16 -8.53 5.19 2.32
CA GLY A 16 -9.17 5.64 3.56
C GLY A 16 -8.47 6.82 4.26
N GLU A 17 -7.52 7.48 3.58
CA GLU A 17 -6.76 8.62 4.10
C GLU A 17 -7.38 9.96 3.66
N ALA A 18 -8.65 10.20 4.03
CA ALA A 18 -9.42 11.33 3.55
C ALA A 18 -8.79 12.70 3.87
N VAL A 19 -8.10 12.84 5.01
CA VAL A 19 -7.41 14.09 5.38
C VAL A 19 -6.24 14.36 4.44
N ALA A 20 -5.43 13.34 4.12
CA ALA A 20 -4.33 13.46 3.17
C ALA A 20 -4.84 13.78 1.76
N ALA A 21 -5.94 13.14 1.35
CA ALA A 21 -6.61 13.41 0.07
C ALA A 21 -7.04 14.87 -0.04
N LEU A 22 -7.77 15.38 0.96
CA LEU A 22 -8.21 16.77 1.00
C LEU A 22 -7.03 17.76 0.99
N SER A 23 -5.95 17.45 1.71
CA SER A 23 -4.76 18.28 1.72
C SER A 23 -4.15 18.42 0.32
N GLU A 24 -4.01 17.31 -0.42
CA GLU A 24 -3.47 17.34 -1.79
C GLU A 24 -4.40 18.11 -2.75
N TRP A 25 -5.71 17.92 -2.65
CA TRP A 25 -6.68 18.63 -3.48
C TRP A 25 -6.76 20.14 -3.18
N ILE A 26 -6.68 20.54 -1.89
CA ILE A 26 -6.64 21.95 -1.49
C ILE A 26 -5.38 22.62 -2.01
N ILE A 27 -4.21 21.99 -1.87
CA ILE A 27 -2.95 22.50 -2.40
C ILE A 27 -3.04 22.63 -3.94
N SER A 28 -3.60 21.61 -4.61
CA SER A 28 -3.80 21.63 -6.07
C SER A 28 -4.69 22.80 -6.51
N LYS A 29 -5.83 22.99 -5.81
CA LYS A 29 -6.76 24.10 -6.07
C LYS A 29 -6.11 25.46 -5.84
N ASN A 30 -5.26 25.61 -4.81
CA ASN A 30 -4.57 26.86 -4.54
C ASN A 30 -3.52 27.20 -5.61
N ILE A 31 -2.89 26.20 -6.23
CA ILE A 31 -1.94 26.38 -7.31
C ILE A 31 -2.67 26.73 -8.64
N MET A 32 -3.79 26.10 -8.91
CA MET A 32 -4.61 26.32 -10.10
C MET A 32 -6.09 26.36 -9.69
N PRO A 33 -6.64 27.55 -9.45
CA PRO A 33 -8.03 27.71 -8.98
C PRO A 33 -9.08 27.37 -10.05
N GLU A 34 -8.75 27.60 -11.32
CA GLU A 34 -9.67 27.40 -12.45
C GLU A 34 -9.35 26.11 -13.21
N ASN A 35 -10.38 25.49 -13.81
CA ASN A 35 -10.25 24.28 -14.62
C ASN A 35 -9.51 23.13 -13.91
N ASN A 36 -9.70 22.98 -12.59
CA ASN A 36 -9.04 21.99 -11.76
C ASN A 36 -10.03 20.98 -11.21
N VAL A 37 -9.88 19.72 -11.59
CA VAL A 37 -10.72 18.58 -11.15
C VAL A 37 -10.75 18.44 -9.62
N ALA A 38 -9.70 18.88 -8.90
CA ALA A 38 -9.69 18.88 -7.44
C ALA A 38 -10.86 19.68 -6.85
N THR A 39 -11.32 20.73 -7.53
CA THR A 39 -12.48 21.53 -7.09
C THR A 39 -13.76 20.70 -7.10
N GLU A 40 -13.93 19.83 -8.09
CA GLU A 40 -15.08 18.93 -8.22
C GLU A 40 -15.04 17.84 -7.13
N TYR A 41 -13.86 17.27 -6.86
CA TYR A 41 -13.69 16.26 -5.80
C TYR A 41 -14.02 16.83 -4.42
N ILE A 42 -13.53 18.05 -4.13
CA ILE A 42 -13.83 18.75 -2.87
C ILE A 42 -15.32 19.03 -2.76
N ALA A 43 -15.94 19.58 -3.80
CA ALA A 43 -17.36 19.89 -3.83
C ALA A 43 -18.24 18.65 -3.64
N THR A 44 -17.92 17.55 -4.33
CA THR A 44 -18.63 16.27 -4.20
C THR A 44 -18.55 15.74 -2.77
N LEU A 45 -17.36 15.78 -2.16
CA LEU A 45 -17.20 15.33 -0.79
C LEU A 45 -17.95 16.22 0.21
N GLN A 46 -17.96 17.55 -0.01
CA GLN A 46 -18.69 18.51 0.83
C GLN A 46 -20.21 18.37 0.71
N ALA A 47 -20.71 17.96 -0.45
CA ALA A 47 -22.14 17.73 -0.67
C ALA A 47 -22.66 16.49 0.09
N GLU A 48 -21.78 15.52 0.39
CA GLU A 48 -22.13 14.27 1.07
C GLU A 48 -21.88 14.36 2.58
N GLN A 49 -22.74 15.10 3.32
CA GLN A 49 -22.57 15.33 4.76
C GLN A 49 -22.42 14.02 5.56
N ALA A 50 -23.22 12.99 5.25
CA ALA A 50 -23.13 11.69 5.91
C ALA A 50 -21.75 11.02 5.74
N LYS A 51 -21.11 11.19 4.58
CA LYS A 51 -19.78 10.67 4.32
C LYS A 51 -18.71 11.44 5.10
N LEU A 52 -18.83 12.76 5.17
CA LEU A 52 -17.95 13.59 6.01
C LEU A 52 -18.04 13.19 7.48
N ASP A 53 -19.24 12.98 7.99
CA ASP A 53 -19.46 12.58 9.39
C ASP A 53 -18.85 11.20 9.67
N MET A 54 -18.99 10.26 8.75
CA MET A 54 -18.35 8.94 8.85
C MET A 54 -16.82 9.03 8.85
N ILE A 55 -16.24 9.87 7.99
CA ILE A 55 -14.80 10.12 7.95
C ILE A 55 -14.33 10.72 9.27
N ASN A 56 -15.04 11.76 9.79
CA ASN A 56 -14.71 12.41 11.05
C ASN A 56 -14.79 11.44 12.24
N GLN A 57 -15.82 10.59 12.27
CA GLN A 57 -15.95 9.56 13.31
C GLN A 57 -14.80 8.53 13.22
N THR A 58 -14.40 8.13 12.02
CA THR A 58 -13.29 7.20 11.81
C THR A 58 -11.99 7.81 12.33
N ILE A 59 -11.71 9.07 12.02
CA ILE A 59 -10.53 9.80 12.50
C ILE A 59 -10.52 9.88 14.03
N LYS A 60 -11.65 10.28 14.64
CA LYS A 60 -11.77 10.36 16.11
C LYS A 60 -11.51 9.01 16.79
N LYS A 61 -12.10 7.94 16.27
CA LYS A 61 -11.92 6.58 16.79
C LYS A 61 -10.48 6.10 16.61
N TYR A 62 -9.85 6.38 15.46
CA TYR A 62 -8.45 6.02 15.19
C TYR A 62 -7.50 6.75 16.15
N ASN A 63 -7.70 8.05 16.37
CA ASN A 63 -6.91 8.84 17.31
C ASN A 63 -7.11 8.35 18.76
N SER A 64 -8.32 7.92 19.13
CA SER A 64 -8.60 7.29 20.42
C SER A 64 -7.81 5.98 20.58
N ALA A 65 -7.77 5.13 19.55
CA ALA A 65 -6.99 3.90 19.58
C ALA A 65 -5.48 4.19 19.71
N LEU A 66 -4.97 5.22 19.01
CA LEU A 66 -3.57 5.66 19.16
C LEU A 66 -3.27 6.13 20.58
N LYS A 67 -4.21 6.86 21.21
CA LYS A 67 -4.07 7.29 22.60
C LYS A 67 -4.01 6.09 23.54
N CYS A 68 -4.90 5.11 23.37
CA CYS A 68 -4.86 3.86 24.14
C CYS A 68 -3.52 3.12 24.00
N CYS A 69 -2.92 3.08 22.81
CA CYS A 69 -1.60 2.48 22.62
C CYS A 69 -0.51 3.23 23.41
N ARG A 70 -0.56 4.57 23.47
CA ARG A 70 0.42 5.38 24.24
C ARG A 70 0.27 5.19 25.75
N GLU A 71 -0.93 4.85 26.20
CA GLU A 71 -1.27 4.58 27.61
C GLU A 71 -1.08 3.09 27.99
N ASN A 72 -0.44 2.30 27.14
CA ASN A 72 -0.24 0.86 27.30
C ASN A 72 -1.55 0.03 27.39
N ASN A 73 -2.66 0.58 26.91
CA ASN A 73 -3.97 -0.09 26.85
C ASN A 73 -4.20 -0.73 25.46
N GLU A 74 -3.26 -1.59 25.05
CA GLU A 74 -3.22 -2.15 23.69
C GLU A 74 -4.42 -3.06 23.36
N ASP A 75 -4.98 -3.76 24.36
CA ASP A 75 -6.17 -4.59 24.14
C ASP A 75 -7.38 -3.79 23.75
N VAL A 76 -7.58 -2.66 24.43
CA VAL A 76 -8.66 -1.71 24.11
C VAL A 76 -8.45 -1.11 22.72
N ALA A 77 -7.21 -0.70 22.42
CA ALA A 77 -6.84 -0.20 21.10
C ALA A 77 -7.13 -1.23 20.00
N ALA A 78 -6.76 -2.49 20.20
CA ALA A 78 -7.00 -3.57 19.24
C ALA A 78 -8.50 -3.83 19.00
N ILE A 79 -9.33 -3.74 20.04
CA ILE A 79 -10.79 -3.86 19.92
C ILE A 79 -11.36 -2.69 19.11
N GLN A 80 -10.94 -1.45 19.42
CA GLN A 80 -11.38 -0.25 18.72
C GLN A 80 -10.98 -0.31 17.24
N LEU A 81 -9.72 -0.70 16.93
CA LEU A 81 -9.22 -0.81 15.56
C LEU A 81 -9.97 -1.86 14.75
N ARG A 82 -10.26 -3.03 15.32
CA ARG A 82 -11.09 -4.06 14.65
C ARG A 82 -12.47 -3.51 14.30
N LYS A 83 -13.10 -2.75 15.20
CA LYS A 83 -14.40 -2.12 14.95
C LYS A 83 -14.34 -1.07 13.84
N ILE A 84 -13.25 -0.26 13.82
CA ILE A 84 -13.01 0.71 12.75
C ILE A 84 -12.83 0.01 11.41
N LEU A 85 -12.01 -1.05 11.35
CA LEU A 85 -11.71 -1.78 10.12
C LEU A 85 -12.92 -2.55 9.56
N ASN A 86 -13.86 -2.94 10.42
CA ASN A 86 -15.12 -3.51 9.96
C ASN A 86 -16.02 -2.44 9.28
N GLN A 87 -15.98 -1.18 9.74
CA GLN A 87 -16.71 -0.06 9.15
C GLN A 87 -15.99 0.51 7.92
N ASN A 88 -14.65 0.55 7.95
CA ASN A 88 -13.80 1.11 6.91
C ASN A 88 -12.70 0.10 6.51
N PRO A 89 -13.04 -0.90 5.69
CA PRO A 89 -12.12 -1.99 5.36
C PRO A 89 -10.94 -1.57 4.48
N LYS A 90 -10.96 -0.38 3.89
CA LYS A 90 -9.86 0.17 3.07
C LYS A 90 -8.84 0.98 3.88
N LEU A 91 -9.03 1.22 5.17
CA LEU A 91 -8.14 2.04 6.01
C LEU A 91 -6.82 1.31 6.31
N ILE A 92 -5.84 1.46 5.44
CA ILE A 92 -4.53 0.77 5.53
C ILE A 92 -3.81 1.12 6.84
N LYS A 93 -3.82 2.38 7.27
CA LYS A 93 -3.20 2.79 8.54
C LYS A 93 -3.79 2.06 9.76
N GLY A 94 -5.07 1.72 9.72
CA GLY A 94 -5.72 0.92 10.77
C GLY A 94 -5.17 -0.50 10.85
N TYR A 95 -4.92 -1.13 9.70
CA TYR A 95 -4.27 -2.45 9.65
C TYR A 95 -2.84 -2.39 10.14
N HIS A 96 -2.07 -1.34 9.78
CA HIS A 96 -0.71 -1.16 10.26
C HIS A 96 -0.64 -1.03 11.77
N LEU A 97 -1.48 -0.18 12.37
CA LEU A 97 -1.50 0.01 13.81
C LEU A 97 -1.91 -1.27 14.55
N LEU A 98 -2.92 -1.98 14.05
CA LEU A 98 -3.34 -3.26 14.63
C LEU A 98 -2.25 -4.34 14.51
N ALA A 99 -1.53 -4.38 13.39
CA ALA A 99 -0.41 -5.29 13.21
C ALA A 99 0.75 -4.97 14.17
N LEU A 100 1.07 -3.69 14.38
CA LEU A 100 2.09 -3.26 15.35
C LEU A 100 1.75 -3.69 16.77
N ILE A 101 0.48 -3.59 17.19
CA ILE A 101 0.03 -4.09 18.49
C ILE A 101 0.29 -5.60 18.61
N TYR A 102 -0.03 -6.38 17.58
CA TYR A 102 0.21 -7.82 17.59
C TYR A 102 1.70 -8.17 17.57
N ILE A 103 2.53 -7.42 16.83
CA ILE A 103 3.99 -7.59 16.83
C ILE A 103 4.55 -7.32 18.22
N HIS A 104 4.13 -6.23 18.86
CA HIS A 104 4.57 -5.87 20.21
C HIS A 104 4.21 -6.95 21.25
N LYS A 105 3.07 -7.59 21.08
CA LYS A 105 2.63 -8.74 21.91
C LYS A 105 3.27 -10.07 21.56
N GLY A 106 4.13 -10.14 20.54
CA GLY A 106 4.70 -11.40 20.05
C GLY A 106 3.70 -12.28 19.28
N GLU A 107 2.51 -11.78 18.95
CA GLU A 107 1.45 -12.49 18.23
C GLU A 107 1.66 -12.41 16.71
N TYR A 108 2.82 -12.83 16.23
CA TYR A 108 3.27 -12.65 14.85
C TYR A 108 2.31 -13.24 13.80
N GLU A 109 1.70 -14.38 14.07
CA GLU A 109 0.74 -14.98 13.14
C GLU A 109 -0.53 -14.13 12.96
N LYS A 110 -1.01 -13.48 14.03
CA LYS A 110 -2.12 -12.53 13.93
C LYS A 110 -1.71 -11.28 13.15
N ALA A 111 -0.52 -10.74 13.44
CA ALA A 111 0.04 -9.60 12.71
C ALA A 111 0.13 -9.91 11.21
N ARG A 112 0.65 -11.08 10.85
CA ARG A 112 0.76 -11.55 9.46
C ARG A 112 -0.60 -11.60 8.75
N LYS A 113 -1.62 -12.15 9.39
CA LYS A 113 -2.98 -12.21 8.83
C LYS A 113 -3.55 -10.81 8.55
N ILE A 114 -3.30 -9.87 9.47
CA ILE A 114 -3.75 -8.47 9.33
C ILE A 114 -2.99 -7.76 8.21
N LEU A 115 -1.66 -7.91 8.15
CA LEU A 115 -0.84 -7.31 7.10
C LEU A 115 -1.17 -7.87 5.70
N LYS A 116 -1.49 -9.16 5.58
CA LYS A 116 -1.97 -9.74 4.32
C LYS A 116 -3.29 -9.11 3.85
N LYS A 117 -4.17 -8.68 4.78
CA LYS A 117 -5.37 -7.92 4.40
C LYS A 117 -5.01 -6.53 3.87
N ALA A 118 -4.08 -5.82 4.51
CA ALA A 118 -3.58 -4.54 4.01
C ALA A 118 -2.93 -4.67 2.62
N ALA A 119 -2.12 -5.72 2.40
CA ALA A 119 -1.49 -5.99 1.11
C ALA A 119 -2.49 -6.34 -0.02
N LYS A 120 -3.70 -6.79 0.31
CA LYS A 120 -4.76 -6.96 -0.71
C LYS A 120 -5.33 -5.63 -1.20
N ILE A 121 -5.31 -4.59 -0.36
CA ILE A 121 -5.78 -3.25 -0.69
C ILE A 121 -4.72 -2.52 -1.53
N ASP A 122 -3.47 -2.52 -1.05
CA ASP A 122 -2.32 -1.96 -1.76
C ASP A 122 -1.14 -2.92 -1.70
N LYS A 123 -0.87 -3.58 -2.83
CA LYS A 123 0.21 -4.58 -2.96
C LYS A 123 1.60 -3.96 -2.95
N THR A 124 1.70 -2.66 -3.24
CA THR A 124 2.97 -1.93 -3.37
C THR A 124 3.30 -1.10 -2.14
N ASN A 125 2.45 -1.10 -1.13
CA ASN A 125 2.64 -0.31 0.06
C ASN A 125 3.93 -0.70 0.80
N SER A 126 4.91 0.20 0.78
CA SER A 126 6.24 -0.03 1.34
C SER A 126 6.23 -0.36 2.84
N THR A 127 5.32 0.28 3.60
CA THR A 127 5.17 0.03 5.05
C THR A 127 4.60 -1.36 5.30
N THR A 128 3.58 -1.77 4.56
CA THR A 128 3.00 -3.12 4.64
C THR A 128 4.05 -4.18 4.33
N LEU A 129 4.83 -3.99 3.25
CA LEU A 129 5.88 -4.93 2.84
C LEU A 129 7.00 -5.02 3.88
N ARG A 130 7.40 -3.89 4.48
CA ARG A 130 8.39 -3.85 5.54
C ARG A 130 7.94 -4.63 6.78
N PHE A 131 6.71 -4.42 7.24
CA PHE A 131 6.17 -5.14 8.39
C PHE A 131 5.98 -6.64 8.12
N LEU A 132 5.60 -7.02 6.90
CA LEU A 132 5.53 -8.43 6.52
C LEU A 132 6.89 -9.11 6.58
N LYS A 133 7.95 -8.46 6.05
CA LYS A 133 9.32 -8.98 6.15
C LYS A 133 9.77 -9.16 7.59
N GLU A 134 9.47 -8.19 8.46
CA GLU A 134 9.79 -8.27 9.88
C GLU A 134 9.09 -9.46 10.55
N VAL A 135 7.79 -9.61 10.33
CA VAL A 135 7.00 -10.72 10.87
C VAL A 135 7.49 -12.06 10.32
N ASP A 136 7.80 -12.15 9.03
CA ASP A 136 8.30 -13.37 8.40
C ASP A 136 9.68 -13.77 8.95
N PHE A 137 10.54 -12.79 9.24
CA PHE A 137 11.82 -13.02 9.89
C PHE A 137 11.65 -13.59 11.32
N GLN A 138 10.75 -13.02 12.11
CA GLN A 138 10.48 -13.45 13.48
C GLN A 138 9.82 -14.85 13.55
N THR A 139 9.05 -15.22 12.53
CA THR A 139 8.38 -16.53 12.47
C THR A 139 9.22 -17.62 11.79
N GLY A 140 10.39 -17.27 11.26
CA GLY A 140 11.21 -18.20 10.48
C GLY A 140 10.58 -18.59 9.13
N THR A 141 9.52 -17.92 8.73
CA THR A 141 8.79 -18.19 7.50
C THR A 141 9.32 -17.26 6.41
N GLN A 142 10.26 -17.72 5.58
CA GLN A 142 10.62 -16.99 4.38
C GLN A 142 9.42 -17.00 3.42
N THR A 143 8.67 -15.92 3.42
CA THR A 143 7.72 -15.71 2.33
C THR A 143 8.54 -15.24 1.15
N SER A 144 8.64 -16.06 0.11
CA SER A 144 9.18 -15.71 -1.19
C SER A 144 8.29 -14.64 -1.87
N LEU A 145 8.32 -13.42 -1.31
CA LEU A 145 7.99 -12.19 -2.00
C LEU A 145 9.25 -11.70 -2.70
N GLU A 146 9.89 -12.59 -3.47
CA GLU A 146 10.82 -12.11 -4.48
C GLU A 146 10.00 -11.24 -5.44
N PRO A 147 10.45 -10.00 -5.71
CA PRO A 147 9.88 -9.27 -6.82
C PRO A 147 10.07 -10.18 -8.04
N ARG A 148 8.98 -10.54 -8.72
CA ARG A 148 9.07 -11.22 -10.00
C ARG A 148 10.03 -10.40 -10.84
N ARG A 149 11.26 -10.88 -11.01
CA ARG A 149 12.22 -10.33 -11.95
C ARG A 149 11.51 -10.39 -13.30
N PHE A 150 11.11 -9.25 -13.79
CA PHE A 150 10.61 -9.11 -15.13
C PHE A 150 11.69 -9.68 -16.06
N GLY A 151 11.35 -10.81 -16.70
CA GLY A 151 11.95 -11.22 -17.96
C GLY A 151 13.41 -11.58 -17.97
N ARG A 152 13.86 -12.57 -17.19
CA ARG A 152 14.87 -13.46 -17.71
C ARG A 152 14.12 -14.69 -18.23
N ARG A 153 13.84 -14.71 -19.54
CA ARG A 153 13.48 -15.95 -20.22
C ARG A 153 14.65 -16.91 -19.98
N GLU A 154 14.41 -17.95 -19.18
CA GLU A 154 15.34 -19.06 -19.14
C GLU A 154 15.39 -19.62 -20.56
N ARG A 155 16.56 -19.47 -21.22
CA ARG A 155 16.81 -20.14 -22.50
C ARG A 155 16.76 -21.63 -22.23
N THR A 156 15.91 -22.33 -22.95
CA THR A 156 15.81 -23.79 -22.90
C THR A 156 17.17 -24.40 -23.28
N GLU A 157 17.46 -25.60 -22.79
CA GLU A 157 18.70 -26.30 -23.14
C GLU A 157 18.88 -26.46 -24.66
N GLU A 158 17.79 -26.66 -25.37
CA GLU A 158 17.70 -26.70 -26.83
C GLU A 158 18.25 -25.41 -27.51
N GLN A 159 17.95 -24.23 -26.93
CA GLN A 159 18.47 -22.94 -27.42
C GLN A 159 19.96 -22.76 -27.13
N ARG A 160 20.49 -23.42 -26.10
CA ARG A 160 21.93 -23.41 -25.79
C ARG A 160 22.74 -24.37 -26.67
N GLU A 161 22.14 -25.49 -27.08
CA GLU A 161 22.74 -26.44 -28.01
C GLU A 161 22.80 -25.85 -29.42
N ASP A 162 21.74 -25.21 -29.90
CA ASP A 162 21.65 -24.51 -31.19
C ASP A 162 22.72 -23.39 -31.31
N GLU A 163 22.95 -22.65 -30.22
CA GLU A 163 24.01 -21.62 -30.17
C GLU A 163 25.42 -22.20 -30.18
N ARG A 164 25.63 -23.39 -29.58
CA ARG A 164 26.92 -24.10 -29.60
C ARG A 164 27.24 -24.66 -30.99
N GLU A 165 26.25 -25.20 -31.69
CA GLU A 165 26.43 -25.70 -33.06
C GLU A 165 26.76 -24.57 -34.04
N ARG A 166 26.13 -23.38 -33.89
CA ARG A 166 26.43 -22.19 -34.71
C ARG A 166 27.85 -21.64 -34.50
N VAL A 167 28.34 -21.68 -33.27
CA VAL A 167 29.74 -21.26 -32.97
C VAL A 167 30.78 -22.20 -33.57
N VAL A 168 30.46 -23.48 -33.68
CA VAL A 168 31.32 -24.48 -34.29
C VAL A 168 31.32 -24.37 -35.84
N SER A 169 30.21 -23.90 -36.44
CA SER A 169 30.09 -23.73 -37.90
C SER A 169 30.65 -22.42 -38.47
N GLY A 170 31.19 -21.52 -37.61
CA GLY A 170 31.93 -20.32 -38.05
C GLY A 170 31.08 -19.16 -38.57
N ASP A 171 29.77 -19.17 -38.37
CA ASP A 171 28.88 -18.06 -38.77
C ASP A 171 28.89 -16.92 -37.75
N THR A 172 29.55 -15.83 -38.12
CA THR A 172 29.64 -14.61 -37.29
C THR A 172 28.31 -13.88 -37.29
N VAL A 173 27.54 -13.95 -36.18
CA VAL A 173 26.31 -13.18 -35.99
C VAL A 173 26.68 -11.76 -35.56
N ILE A 174 26.44 -10.77 -36.41
CA ILE A 174 26.55 -9.34 -36.09
C ILE A 174 25.31 -8.96 -35.27
N ILE A 175 25.49 -8.63 -33.98
CA ILE A 175 24.46 -8.14 -33.12
C ILE A 175 24.35 -6.62 -33.34
N PRO A 176 23.16 -6.06 -33.73
CA PRO A 176 22.99 -4.62 -33.80
C PRO A 176 22.90 -4.00 -32.38
N PRO A 177 23.41 -2.77 -32.18
CA PRO A 177 23.31 -2.12 -30.86
C PRO A 177 21.88 -1.76 -30.55
N THR A 178 21.42 -2.10 -29.36
CA THR A 178 20.15 -1.67 -28.77
C THR A 178 20.32 -0.28 -28.19
N PHE A 179 19.51 0.66 -28.72
CA PHE A 179 19.30 1.98 -28.14
C PHE A 179 18.36 1.90 -26.93
#